data_53589aaf1ef685c1dc1cd4b46651444c
#
_entry.id   53589aaf1ef685c1dc1cd4b46651444c
#
_cell.length_a   1.000
_cell.length_b   1.000
_cell.length_c   1.000
_cell.angle_alpha   90.00
_cell.angle_beta   90.00
_cell.angle_gamma   90.00
#
_symmetry.space_group_name_H-M   'P 1'
#
loop_
_entity.id
_entity.type
_entity.pdbx_description
1 polymer ?
#
loop_
_entity_poly.entity_id
_entity_poly.type
_entity_poly.pdbx_seq_one_letter_code
_entity_poly.pdbx_strand_id
1 'polypeptide(L)'
;MNQFRIAADSSCNLLTLNGADFVSVPLTIRTETEEFRDDASLDVDAMVSTLRSTRGRSYSACPNVADWESAFGESGDVIAFTITSSLSGSYNAACAAGKNCTERNPARRIHVVDTLSAGPEITLLLEKALSEQSSGAGFDEVCENLKAYQRRTHLLFALESMHNLAQNGRISRLTATMAGVLGIRAVGQASAKGTLEMLGKCRGGRKTQHFMLCEMERLGYGGGSVRIGHCQNEAFAQELCTEIRQRFPAADVRCDPLRGLCSYYAERGGIMLGFET
;
A
#
# COMPACT_ATOMS: atom_id res chain seq x y z
N MET A 1 17.57 -20.12 -13.95
CA MET A 1 16.35 -19.48 -13.46
C MET A 1 16.50 -17.99 -13.72
N ASN A 2 15.58 -17.38 -14.45
CA ASN A 2 15.58 -15.92 -14.66
C ASN A 2 15.16 -15.25 -13.36
N GLN A 3 16.12 -15.05 -12.46
CA GLN A 3 15.87 -14.41 -11.18
C GLN A 3 16.03 -12.89 -11.37
N PHE A 4 14.97 -12.15 -11.15
CA PHE A 4 15.00 -10.69 -11.05
C PHE A 4 14.79 -10.27 -9.59
N ARG A 5 15.32 -9.11 -9.23
CA ARG A 5 15.06 -8.49 -7.93
C ARG A 5 13.66 -7.88 -7.91
N ILE A 6 12.98 -7.99 -6.78
CA ILE A 6 11.74 -7.28 -6.49
C ILE A 6 12.08 -6.14 -5.53
N ALA A 7 11.80 -4.90 -5.93
CA ALA A 7 11.92 -3.74 -5.06
C ALA A 7 10.56 -3.10 -4.85
N ALA A 8 10.28 -2.58 -3.66
CA ALA A 8 9.05 -1.83 -3.44
C ALA A 8 9.30 -0.70 -2.45
N ASP A 9 8.59 0.43 -2.59
CA ASP A 9 8.62 1.40 -1.51
C ASP A 9 7.82 0.90 -0.29
N SER A 10 8.09 1.46 0.88
CA SER A 10 7.56 0.94 2.15
C SER A 10 6.03 1.05 2.28
N SER A 11 5.36 1.73 1.33
CA SER A 11 3.90 1.72 1.26
C SER A 11 3.31 0.33 0.99
N CYS A 12 4.12 -0.63 0.55
CA CYS A 12 3.71 -2.03 0.35
C CYS A 12 3.43 -2.77 1.67
N ASN A 13 3.78 -2.20 2.82
CA ASN A 13 3.68 -2.78 4.17
C ASN A 13 4.57 -4.01 4.44
N LEU A 14 5.47 -4.37 3.55
CA LEU A 14 6.38 -5.50 3.73
C LEU A 14 7.81 -5.03 3.98
N LEU A 15 8.48 -5.67 4.93
CA LEU A 15 9.93 -5.56 5.13
C LEU A 15 10.69 -6.67 4.42
N THR A 16 10.06 -7.82 4.25
CA THR A 16 10.61 -9.00 3.59
C THR A 16 9.54 -9.65 2.72
N LEU A 17 9.96 -10.30 1.66
CA LEU A 17 9.12 -11.17 0.83
C LEU A 17 9.82 -12.52 0.72
N ASN A 18 9.36 -13.49 1.52
CA ASN A 18 10.03 -14.78 1.65
C ASN A 18 10.09 -15.50 0.31
N GLY A 19 11.31 -15.93 -0.06
CA GLY A 19 11.56 -16.61 -1.33
C GLY A 19 11.97 -15.70 -2.48
N ALA A 20 11.99 -14.37 -2.30
CA ALA A 20 12.44 -13.38 -3.29
C ALA A 20 13.73 -12.68 -2.85
N ASP A 21 14.54 -12.23 -3.83
CA ASP A 21 15.49 -11.13 -3.62
C ASP A 21 14.68 -9.82 -3.54
N PHE A 22 14.25 -9.47 -2.33
CA PHE A 22 13.34 -8.34 -2.07
C PHE A 22 14.03 -7.22 -1.32
N VAL A 23 13.78 -5.99 -1.77
CA VAL A 23 14.27 -4.77 -1.10
C VAL A 23 13.10 -3.80 -0.86
N SER A 24 12.89 -3.44 0.41
CA SER A 24 11.97 -2.35 0.78
C SER A 24 12.72 -1.01 0.77
N VAL A 25 12.17 -0.03 0.04
CA VAL A 25 12.73 1.33 -0.09
C VAL A 25 11.92 2.27 0.80
N PRO A 26 12.47 2.75 1.92
CA PRO A 26 11.69 3.43 2.94
C PRO A 26 11.26 4.84 2.53
N LEU A 27 9.98 5.14 2.70
CA LEU A 27 9.50 6.51 2.83
C LEU A 27 9.83 7.04 4.22
N THR A 28 9.71 8.35 4.39
CA THR A 28 10.01 9.01 5.67
C THR A 28 8.83 9.87 6.09
N ILE A 29 8.44 9.78 7.35
CA ILE A 29 7.46 10.67 8.00
C ILE A 29 8.25 11.68 8.84
N ARG A 30 7.87 12.95 8.77
CA ARG A 30 8.56 14.03 9.48
C ARG A 30 7.58 14.90 10.23
N THR A 31 7.98 15.30 11.43
CA THR A 31 7.42 16.41 12.19
C THR A 31 8.42 17.57 12.19
N GLU A 32 8.15 18.61 12.96
CA GLU A 32 9.12 19.71 13.14
C GLU A 32 10.37 19.28 13.90
N THR A 33 10.28 18.22 14.72
CA THR A 33 11.34 17.81 15.66
C THR A 33 11.83 16.39 15.45
N GLU A 34 11.09 15.55 14.75
CA GLU A 34 11.39 14.12 14.61
C GLU A 34 11.25 13.63 13.19
N GLU A 35 12.03 12.62 12.86
CA GLU A 35 11.99 11.91 11.59
C GLU A 35 11.82 10.42 11.84
N PHE A 36 10.85 9.82 11.16
CA PHE A 36 10.52 8.40 11.22
C PHE A 36 10.74 7.78 9.84
N ARG A 37 11.82 7.03 9.70
CA ARG A 37 12.12 6.27 8.48
C ARG A 37 11.35 4.96 8.52
N ASP A 38 10.56 4.68 7.50
CA ASP A 38 9.69 3.49 7.45
C ASP A 38 10.46 2.24 7.02
N ASP A 39 11.42 1.84 7.84
CA ASP A 39 12.25 0.63 7.67
C ASP A 39 12.07 -0.33 8.87
N ALA A 40 12.94 -1.34 8.95
CA ALA A 40 12.86 -2.38 10.00
C ALA A 40 13.10 -1.84 11.42
N SER A 41 13.75 -0.68 11.57
CA SER A 41 14.03 -0.07 12.87
C SER A 41 12.85 0.72 13.44
N LEU A 42 11.83 1.01 12.62
CA LEU A 42 10.70 1.84 13.03
C LEU A 42 9.78 1.13 14.02
N ASP A 43 9.64 1.71 15.21
CA ASP A 43 8.53 1.43 16.12
C ASP A 43 7.30 2.22 15.67
N VAL A 44 6.38 1.53 14.98
CA VAL A 44 5.18 2.13 14.40
C VAL A 44 4.23 2.64 15.49
N ASP A 45 4.10 1.94 16.60
CA ASP A 45 3.21 2.32 17.71
C ASP A 45 3.71 3.57 18.42
N ALA A 46 5.02 3.65 18.65
CA ALA A 46 5.65 4.86 19.18
C ALA A 46 5.47 6.05 18.21
N MET A 47 5.69 5.86 16.91
CA MET A 47 5.45 6.90 15.90
C MET A 47 3.99 7.39 15.93
N VAL A 48 3.01 6.49 15.89
CA VAL A 48 1.58 6.86 15.92
C VAL A 48 1.23 7.63 17.19
N SER A 49 1.80 7.23 18.33
CA SER A 49 1.60 7.91 19.62
C SER A 49 2.20 9.32 19.61
N THR A 50 3.41 9.48 19.12
CA THR A 50 4.09 10.78 18.98
C THR A 50 3.29 11.71 18.08
N LEU A 51 2.90 11.25 16.89
CA LEU A 51 2.14 12.05 15.93
C LEU A 51 0.80 12.55 16.50
N ARG A 52 0.14 11.77 17.34
CA ARG A 52 -1.10 12.20 18.01
C ARG A 52 -0.89 13.27 19.08
N SER A 53 0.26 13.29 19.72
CA SER A 53 0.61 14.29 20.76
C SER A 53 1.23 15.56 20.15
N THR A 54 1.72 15.49 18.91
CA THR A 54 2.38 16.60 18.21
C THR A 54 1.33 17.62 17.74
N ARG A 55 1.52 18.89 18.12
CA ARG A 55 0.63 19.99 17.72
C ARG A 55 1.03 20.67 16.40
N GLY A 56 2.19 20.31 15.84
CA GLY A 56 2.75 20.88 14.63
C GLY A 56 2.27 20.21 13.35
N ARG A 57 2.84 20.63 12.23
CA ARG A 57 2.64 19.97 10.95
C ARG A 57 3.49 18.71 10.85
N SER A 58 2.92 17.68 10.23
CA SER A 58 3.67 16.50 9.81
C SER A 58 3.49 16.29 8.31
N TYR A 59 4.48 15.68 7.68
CA TYR A 59 4.48 15.40 6.26
C TYR A 59 5.26 14.12 5.95
N SER A 60 5.04 13.56 4.78
CA SER A 60 5.84 12.43 4.30
C SER A 60 6.72 12.84 3.12
N ALA A 61 7.88 12.19 3.01
CA ALA A 61 8.79 12.30 1.89
C ALA A 61 8.96 10.92 1.23
N CYS A 62 8.92 10.89 -0.10
CA CYS A 62 9.23 9.68 -0.86
C CYS A 62 10.74 9.43 -0.91
N PRO A 63 11.17 8.19 -1.21
CA PRO A 63 12.55 7.87 -1.50
C PRO A 63 13.06 8.73 -2.66
N ASN A 64 14.32 9.15 -2.59
CA ASN A 64 14.95 9.88 -3.67
C ASN A 64 15.54 8.93 -4.73
N VAL A 65 16.08 9.48 -5.80
CA VAL A 65 16.67 8.69 -6.92
C VAL A 65 17.80 7.79 -6.43
N ALA A 66 18.67 8.27 -5.53
CA ALA A 66 19.81 7.51 -5.02
C ALA A 66 19.34 6.34 -4.12
N ASP A 67 18.27 6.51 -3.34
CA ASP A 67 17.66 5.43 -2.56
C ASP A 67 17.19 4.29 -3.47
N TRP A 68 16.54 4.63 -4.60
CA TRP A 68 16.09 3.67 -5.59
C TRP A 68 17.26 3.03 -6.35
N GLU A 69 18.29 3.79 -6.76
CA GLU A 69 19.49 3.22 -7.39
C GLU A 69 20.18 2.20 -6.49
N SER A 70 20.31 2.53 -5.20
CA SER A 70 20.85 1.60 -4.19
C SER A 70 20.01 0.32 -4.08
N ALA A 71 18.70 0.45 -4.07
CA ALA A 71 17.78 -0.70 -4.02
C ALA A 71 17.84 -1.57 -5.27
N PHE A 72 18.00 -0.97 -6.44
CA PHE A 72 18.16 -1.70 -7.71
C PHE A 72 19.49 -2.46 -7.77
N GLY A 73 20.50 -2.02 -7.03
CA GLY A 73 21.83 -2.62 -7.03
C GLY A 73 22.58 -2.40 -8.35
N GLU A 74 23.72 -3.06 -8.49
CA GLU A 74 24.62 -2.86 -9.65
C GLU A 74 24.36 -3.78 -10.83
N SER A 75 23.70 -4.92 -10.62
CA SER A 75 23.49 -5.94 -11.64
C SER A 75 22.14 -6.62 -11.51
N GLY A 76 21.76 -7.35 -12.57
CA GLY A 76 20.51 -8.10 -12.63
C GLY A 76 19.30 -7.25 -13.03
N ASP A 77 18.23 -7.94 -13.42
CA ASP A 77 16.95 -7.33 -13.76
C ASP A 77 16.16 -6.96 -12.49
N VAL A 78 15.29 -5.93 -12.56
CA VAL A 78 14.51 -5.45 -11.42
C VAL A 78 13.08 -5.17 -11.83
N ILE A 79 12.12 -5.65 -11.04
CA ILE A 79 10.73 -5.16 -11.08
C ILE A 79 10.49 -4.37 -9.80
N ALA A 80 10.17 -3.08 -9.95
CA ALA A 80 9.97 -2.15 -8.83
C ALA A 80 8.50 -1.75 -8.72
N PHE A 81 7.99 -1.69 -7.50
CA PHE A 81 6.60 -1.32 -7.20
C PHE A 81 6.58 -0.05 -6.35
N THR A 82 5.76 0.90 -6.73
CA THR A 82 5.63 2.15 -5.99
C THR A 82 4.19 2.41 -5.60
N ILE A 83 4.00 3.14 -4.52
CA ILE A 83 2.72 3.80 -4.26
C ILE A 83 2.28 4.58 -5.50
N THR A 84 0.99 4.74 -5.69
CA THR A 84 0.42 5.50 -6.82
C THR A 84 1.15 6.83 -7.07
N SER A 85 1.47 7.09 -8.31
CA SER A 85 2.08 8.36 -8.77
C SER A 85 1.16 9.57 -8.53
N SER A 86 -0.14 9.34 -8.40
CA SER A 86 -1.12 10.39 -8.10
C SER A 86 -0.99 10.97 -6.68
N LEU A 87 -0.36 10.25 -5.74
CA LEU A 87 -0.22 10.67 -4.34
C LEU A 87 1.23 10.91 -3.91
N SER A 88 2.22 10.41 -4.67
CA SER A 88 3.63 10.44 -4.27
C SER A 88 4.57 10.60 -5.46
N GLY A 89 5.72 11.23 -5.25
CA GLY A 89 6.81 11.30 -6.22
C GLY A 89 7.65 10.02 -6.33
N SER A 90 7.35 8.96 -5.57
CA SER A 90 8.12 7.72 -5.52
C SER A 90 8.27 7.08 -6.90
N TYR A 91 7.19 7.00 -7.68
CA TYR A 91 7.20 6.47 -9.05
C TYR A 91 8.19 7.23 -9.95
N ASN A 92 8.14 8.57 -9.95
CA ASN A 92 9.02 9.37 -10.77
C ASN A 92 10.49 9.21 -10.35
N ALA A 93 10.76 9.12 -9.05
CA ALA A 93 12.11 8.86 -8.54
C ALA A 93 12.63 7.48 -8.96
N ALA A 94 11.79 6.44 -8.86
CA ALA A 94 12.12 5.08 -9.29
C ALA A 94 12.37 5.01 -10.82
N CYS A 95 11.56 5.68 -11.62
CA CYS A 95 11.76 5.76 -13.07
C CYS A 95 13.08 6.44 -13.44
N ALA A 96 13.41 7.55 -12.77
CA ALA A 96 14.68 8.24 -12.98
C ALA A 96 15.88 7.36 -12.59
N ALA A 97 15.79 6.65 -11.46
CA ALA A 97 16.81 5.70 -11.04
C ALA A 97 16.96 4.55 -12.05
N GLY A 98 15.85 3.99 -12.53
CA GLY A 98 15.85 2.95 -13.56
C GLY A 98 16.54 3.38 -14.84
N LYS A 99 16.26 4.60 -15.31
CA LYS A 99 16.93 5.21 -16.46
C LYS A 99 18.43 5.31 -16.24
N ASN A 100 18.87 5.90 -15.12
CA ASN A 100 20.29 6.02 -14.79
C ASN A 100 21.00 4.66 -14.73
N CYS A 101 20.34 3.64 -14.16
CA CYS A 101 20.91 2.28 -14.09
C CYS A 101 21.03 1.63 -15.45
N THR A 102 20.04 1.78 -16.34
CA THR A 102 20.07 1.22 -17.69
C THR A 102 21.02 1.98 -18.64
N GLU A 103 21.22 3.28 -18.43
CA GLU A 103 22.25 4.04 -19.14
C GLU A 103 23.68 3.57 -18.78
N ARG A 104 23.90 3.21 -17.50
CA ARG A 104 25.19 2.63 -17.05
C ARG A 104 25.39 1.18 -17.49
N ASN A 105 24.32 0.41 -17.62
CA ASN A 105 24.36 -0.99 -18.06
C ASN A 105 23.14 -1.30 -18.94
N PRO A 106 23.25 -1.14 -20.28
CA PRO A 106 22.14 -1.35 -21.23
C PRO A 106 21.62 -2.80 -21.30
N ALA A 107 22.35 -3.77 -20.76
CA ALA A 107 21.89 -5.16 -20.72
C ALA A 107 20.85 -5.43 -19.62
N ARG A 108 20.67 -4.50 -18.67
CA ARG A 108 19.71 -4.62 -17.57
C ARG A 108 18.30 -4.19 -18.00
N ARG A 109 17.33 -4.90 -17.49
CA ARG A 109 15.91 -4.52 -17.60
C ARG A 109 15.41 -4.05 -16.23
N ILE A 110 14.88 -2.85 -16.18
CA ILE A 110 14.26 -2.30 -14.98
C ILE A 110 12.85 -1.87 -15.34
N HIS A 111 11.87 -2.54 -14.74
CA HIS A 111 10.46 -2.23 -14.92
C HIS A 111 9.89 -1.62 -13.65
N VAL A 112 9.36 -0.41 -13.74
CA VAL A 112 8.74 0.28 -12.61
C VAL A 112 7.23 0.26 -12.77
N VAL A 113 6.55 -0.34 -11.81
CA VAL A 113 5.09 -0.45 -11.76
C VAL A 113 4.54 0.71 -10.94
N ASP A 114 3.80 1.61 -11.59
CA ASP A 114 2.87 2.49 -10.87
C ASP A 114 1.68 1.64 -10.43
N THR A 115 1.59 1.34 -9.13
CA THR A 115 0.56 0.42 -8.66
C THR A 115 -0.84 1.03 -8.66
N LEU A 116 -0.96 2.35 -8.85
CA LEU A 116 -2.21 3.12 -8.73
C LEU A 116 -2.91 2.91 -7.39
N SER A 117 -2.17 2.44 -6.38
CA SER A 117 -2.68 2.03 -5.09
C SER A 117 -1.70 2.30 -3.94
N ALA A 118 -1.99 1.77 -2.76
CA ALA A 118 -1.16 1.80 -1.56
C ALA A 118 -1.47 0.59 -0.66
N GLY A 119 -0.54 0.24 0.21
CA GLY A 119 -0.76 -0.72 1.28
C GLY A 119 -1.06 -2.14 0.78
N PRO A 120 -2.11 -2.76 1.32
CA PRO A 120 -2.41 -4.18 1.10
C PRO A 120 -2.63 -4.59 -0.36
N GLU A 121 -3.06 -3.70 -1.24
CA GLU A 121 -3.18 -4.01 -2.66
C GLU A 121 -1.80 -4.16 -3.32
N ILE A 122 -0.80 -3.36 -2.90
CA ILE A 122 0.58 -3.54 -3.38
C ILE A 122 1.13 -4.89 -2.93
N THR A 123 0.79 -5.34 -1.72
CA THR A 123 1.17 -6.68 -1.23
C THR A 123 0.71 -7.78 -2.19
N LEU A 124 -0.52 -7.71 -2.71
CA LEU A 124 -1.04 -8.67 -3.70
C LEU A 124 -0.21 -8.68 -4.99
N LEU A 125 0.16 -7.50 -5.49
CA LEU A 125 1.01 -7.39 -6.68
C LEU A 125 2.40 -7.99 -6.46
N LEU A 126 2.99 -7.79 -5.28
CA LEU A 126 4.28 -8.39 -4.91
C LEU A 126 4.21 -9.92 -4.80
N GLU A 127 3.16 -10.43 -4.17
CA GLU A 127 2.92 -11.88 -4.07
C GLU A 127 2.69 -12.50 -5.46
N LYS A 128 2.00 -11.79 -6.35
CA LYS A 128 1.82 -12.22 -7.74
C LYS A 128 3.16 -12.27 -8.49
N ALA A 129 4.00 -11.24 -8.38
CA ALA A 129 5.34 -11.22 -9.00
C ALA A 129 6.20 -12.39 -8.52
N LEU A 130 6.20 -12.67 -7.22
CA LEU A 130 6.92 -13.81 -6.64
C LEU A 130 6.39 -15.14 -7.14
N SER A 131 5.07 -15.31 -7.21
CA SER A 131 4.42 -16.53 -7.71
C SER A 131 4.80 -16.82 -9.16
N GLU A 132 4.75 -15.79 -10.03
CA GLU A 132 5.15 -15.89 -11.43
C GLU A 132 6.65 -16.25 -11.57
N GLN A 133 7.51 -15.57 -10.81
CA GLN A 133 8.95 -15.88 -10.80
C GLN A 133 9.20 -17.33 -10.34
N SER A 134 8.49 -17.79 -9.31
CA SER A 134 8.63 -19.14 -8.77
C SER A 134 8.13 -20.21 -9.74
N SER A 135 7.16 -19.88 -10.60
CA SER A 135 6.68 -20.77 -11.66
C SER A 135 7.60 -20.80 -12.90
N GLY A 136 8.65 -19.97 -12.91
CA GLY A 136 9.65 -19.93 -13.99
C GLY A 136 9.33 -18.98 -15.14
N ALA A 137 8.31 -18.11 -14.99
CA ALA A 137 7.95 -17.11 -15.98
C ALA A 137 9.12 -16.16 -16.28
N GLY A 138 9.25 -15.73 -17.53
CA GLY A 138 10.27 -14.77 -17.97
C GLY A 138 9.96 -13.36 -17.52
N PHE A 139 10.98 -12.48 -17.45
CA PHE A 139 10.84 -11.10 -16.97
C PHE A 139 9.71 -10.32 -17.70
N ASP A 140 9.69 -10.37 -19.03
CA ASP A 140 8.71 -9.63 -19.82
C ASP A 140 7.29 -10.22 -19.65
N GLU A 141 7.18 -11.54 -19.52
CA GLU A 141 5.93 -12.25 -19.25
C GLU A 141 5.38 -11.84 -17.87
N VAL A 142 6.24 -11.78 -16.84
CA VAL A 142 5.83 -11.31 -15.51
C VAL A 142 5.31 -9.88 -15.56
N CYS A 143 5.98 -8.99 -16.29
CA CYS A 143 5.53 -7.60 -16.45
C CYS A 143 4.14 -7.50 -17.10
N GLU A 144 3.86 -8.28 -18.13
CA GLU A 144 2.54 -8.29 -18.77
C GLU A 144 1.46 -8.93 -17.87
N ASN A 145 1.79 -10.02 -17.18
CA ASN A 145 0.89 -10.67 -16.22
C ASN A 145 0.53 -9.76 -15.04
N LEU A 146 1.51 -9.00 -14.51
CA LEU A 146 1.29 -8.00 -13.47
C LEU A 146 0.34 -6.90 -13.95
N LYS A 147 0.52 -6.40 -15.16
CA LYS A 147 -0.34 -5.37 -15.74
C LYS A 147 -1.79 -5.86 -15.93
N ALA A 148 -1.96 -7.15 -16.29
CA ALA A 148 -3.28 -7.78 -16.37
C ALA A 148 -3.88 -7.97 -14.97
N TYR A 149 -3.09 -8.42 -14.01
CA TYR A 149 -3.52 -8.67 -12.63
C TYR A 149 -3.91 -7.39 -11.90
N GLN A 150 -3.17 -6.30 -12.09
CA GLN A 150 -3.46 -4.98 -11.50
C GLN A 150 -4.88 -4.46 -11.84
N ARG A 151 -5.44 -4.87 -12.98
CA ARG A 151 -6.81 -4.49 -13.36
C ARG A 151 -7.89 -5.24 -12.58
N ARG A 152 -7.48 -6.27 -11.87
CA ARG A 152 -8.34 -7.16 -11.08
C ARG A 152 -8.10 -7.01 -9.58
N THR A 153 -7.22 -6.11 -9.19
CA THR A 153 -6.99 -5.79 -7.79
C THR A 153 -7.65 -4.48 -7.41
N HIS A 154 -8.03 -4.36 -6.16
CA HIS A 154 -8.76 -3.20 -5.63
C HIS A 154 -8.31 -2.90 -4.22
N LEU A 155 -8.30 -1.60 -3.87
CA LEU A 155 -8.12 -1.12 -2.51
C LEU A 155 -9.40 -0.49 -1.99
N LEU A 156 -9.89 -0.97 -0.86
CA LEU A 156 -10.86 -0.28 -0.01
C LEU A 156 -10.17 0.22 1.27
N PHE A 157 -10.69 1.28 1.83
CA PHE A 157 -10.26 1.76 3.14
C PHE A 157 -11.45 2.23 3.98
N ALA A 158 -11.30 2.14 5.31
CA ALA A 158 -12.24 2.69 6.27
C ALA A 158 -11.46 3.47 7.34
N LEU A 159 -11.62 4.80 7.37
CA LEU A 159 -10.82 5.71 8.19
C LEU A 159 -11.69 6.46 9.20
N GLU A 160 -11.25 6.54 10.45
CA GLU A 160 -11.87 7.36 11.51
C GLU A 160 -11.44 8.83 11.41
N SER A 161 -10.25 9.08 10.87
CA SER A 161 -9.71 10.40 10.59
C SER A 161 -9.09 10.42 9.20
N MET A 162 -9.08 11.56 8.56
CA MET A 162 -8.38 11.84 7.30
C MET A 162 -7.55 13.13 7.43
N HIS A 163 -7.15 13.46 8.66
CA HIS A 163 -6.44 14.70 8.96
C HIS A 163 -5.11 14.77 8.22
N ASN A 164 -4.29 13.72 8.29
CA ASN A 164 -2.99 13.68 7.64
C ASN A 164 -3.09 13.67 6.11
N LEU A 165 -4.09 12.99 5.55
CA LEU A 165 -4.36 13.03 4.11
C LEU A 165 -4.69 14.45 3.63
N ALA A 166 -5.53 15.17 4.38
CA ALA A 166 -5.92 16.55 4.03
C ALA A 166 -4.79 17.55 4.29
N GLN A 167 -4.07 17.41 5.40
CA GLN A 167 -2.95 18.28 5.75
C GLN A 167 -1.86 18.25 4.68
N ASN A 168 -1.64 17.08 4.09
CA ASN A 168 -0.65 16.84 3.04
C ASN A 168 -1.21 16.99 1.61
N GLY A 169 -2.47 17.39 1.45
CA GLY A 169 -3.06 17.65 0.13
C GLY A 169 -3.36 16.40 -0.71
N ARG A 170 -3.47 15.21 -0.11
CA ARG A 170 -3.81 13.93 -0.79
C ARG A 170 -5.32 13.76 -0.96
N ILE A 171 -6.10 14.51 -0.19
CA ILE A 171 -7.55 14.69 -0.38
C ILE A 171 -7.90 16.15 -0.16
N SER A 172 -9.09 16.57 -0.62
CA SER A 172 -9.56 17.91 -0.36
C SER A 172 -9.92 18.11 1.13
N ARG A 173 -9.76 19.33 1.64
CA ARG A 173 -10.18 19.65 3.02
C ARG A 173 -11.67 19.43 3.25
N LEU A 174 -12.49 19.66 2.22
CA LEU A 174 -13.94 19.41 2.28
C LEU A 174 -14.25 17.91 2.46
N THR A 175 -13.50 17.05 1.79
CA THR A 175 -13.60 15.59 1.97
C THR A 175 -13.18 15.18 3.38
N ALA A 176 -12.14 15.78 3.93
CA ALA A 176 -11.62 15.46 5.27
C ALA A 176 -12.57 15.83 6.42
N THR A 177 -13.36 16.90 6.30
CA THR A 177 -14.34 17.28 7.34
C THR A 177 -15.44 16.23 7.51
N MET A 178 -15.51 15.28 6.62
CA MET A 178 -16.44 14.16 6.68
C MET A 178 -16.03 13.07 7.66
N ALA A 179 -14.75 12.98 8.06
CA ALA A 179 -14.24 12.12 9.13
C ALA A 179 -13.93 12.97 10.36
N GLY A 180 -13.88 12.36 11.53
CA GLY A 180 -13.58 13.06 12.80
C GLY A 180 -14.78 13.22 13.73
N VAL A 181 -15.95 12.73 13.34
CA VAL A 181 -17.10 12.59 14.24
C VAL A 181 -17.03 11.23 14.92
N LEU A 182 -17.09 11.22 16.24
CA LEU A 182 -16.96 10.00 17.07
C LEU A 182 -17.85 8.86 16.55
N GLY A 183 -17.22 7.72 16.26
CA GLY A 183 -17.88 6.50 15.79
C GLY A 183 -18.32 6.53 14.32
N ILE A 184 -17.94 7.54 13.53
CA ILE A 184 -18.17 7.58 12.07
C ILE A 184 -16.85 7.25 11.35
N ARG A 185 -16.92 6.33 10.41
CA ARG A 185 -15.82 6.00 9.49
C ARG A 185 -16.16 6.44 8.08
N ALA A 186 -15.19 7.07 7.45
CA ALA A 186 -15.21 7.35 6.03
C ALA A 186 -14.75 6.09 5.28
N VAL A 187 -15.58 5.56 4.38
CA VAL A 187 -15.23 4.42 3.53
C VAL A 187 -14.97 4.92 2.12
N GLY A 188 -13.89 4.43 1.52
CA GLY A 188 -13.48 4.83 0.17
C GLY A 188 -12.65 3.74 -0.52
N GLN A 189 -12.21 4.07 -1.73
CA GLN A 189 -11.41 3.20 -2.59
C GLN A 189 -10.27 3.95 -3.27
N ALA A 190 -9.29 3.22 -3.79
CA ALA A 190 -8.42 3.74 -4.82
C ALA A 190 -9.18 3.75 -6.15
N SER A 191 -9.11 4.86 -6.88
CA SER A 191 -9.70 4.96 -8.22
C SER A 191 -8.82 4.30 -9.27
N ALA A 192 -9.38 4.08 -10.45
CA ALA A 192 -8.60 3.61 -11.62
C ALA A 192 -7.45 4.55 -12.02
N LYS A 193 -7.40 5.77 -11.48
CA LYS A 193 -6.31 6.75 -11.68
C LYS A 193 -5.36 6.83 -10.48
N GLY A 194 -5.54 5.98 -9.49
CA GLY A 194 -4.73 5.97 -8.28
C GLY A 194 -5.00 7.12 -7.30
N THR A 195 -6.11 7.84 -7.44
CA THR A 195 -6.57 8.83 -6.47
C THR A 195 -7.50 8.20 -5.43
N LEU A 196 -7.67 8.85 -4.28
CA LEU A 196 -8.60 8.38 -3.25
C LEU A 196 -10.00 8.89 -3.52
N GLU A 197 -10.97 7.98 -3.61
CA GLU A 197 -12.39 8.28 -3.83
C GLU A 197 -13.22 7.85 -2.63
N MET A 198 -14.10 8.74 -2.18
CA MET A 198 -15.04 8.46 -1.09
C MET A 198 -16.28 7.73 -1.62
N LEU A 199 -16.61 6.60 -1.02
CA LEU A 199 -17.82 5.82 -1.32
C LEU A 199 -18.95 6.14 -0.36
N GLY A 200 -18.64 6.38 0.92
CA GLY A 200 -19.68 6.67 1.90
C GLY A 200 -19.16 6.90 3.31
N LYS A 201 -20.13 6.97 4.24
CA LYS A 201 -19.87 7.10 5.68
C LYS A 201 -20.69 6.05 6.44
N CYS A 202 -20.05 5.40 7.40
CA CYS A 202 -20.70 4.41 8.23
C CYS A 202 -20.56 4.76 9.71
N ARG A 203 -21.60 4.58 10.49
CA ARG A 203 -21.56 4.70 11.93
C ARG A 203 -21.50 3.32 12.58
N GLY A 204 -20.42 3.08 13.35
CA GLY A 204 -20.18 1.82 14.05
C GLY A 204 -19.54 0.73 13.21
N GLY A 205 -18.88 -0.23 13.89
CA GLY A 205 -18.06 -1.27 13.25
C GLY A 205 -18.85 -2.14 12.29
N ARG A 206 -19.93 -2.78 12.74
CA ARG A 206 -20.72 -3.72 11.94
C ARG A 206 -21.27 -3.12 10.62
N LYS A 207 -21.74 -1.85 10.67
CA LYS A 207 -22.22 -1.18 9.44
C LYS A 207 -21.06 -0.91 8.47
N THR A 208 -19.87 -0.59 9.00
CA THR A 208 -18.67 -0.37 8.19
C THR A 208 -18.23 -1.69 7.53
N GLN A 209 -18.16 -2.78 8.27
CA GLN A 209 -17.79 -4.10 7.74
C GLN A 209 -18.77 -4.53 6.65
N HIS A 210 -20.07 -4.46 6.93
CA HIS A 210 -21.11 -4.78 5.93
C HIS A 210 -20.98 -3.94 4.66
N PHE A 211 -20.74 -2.62 4.80
CA PHE A 211 -20.55 -1.73 3.64
C PHE A 211 -19.33 -2.16 2.81
N MET A 212 -18.19 -2.44 3.46
CA MET A 212 -16.98 -2.90 2.75
C MET A 212 -17.23 -4.23 2.02
N LEU A 213 -17.92 -5.19 2.64
CA LEU A 213 -18.27 -6.45 2.00
C LEU A 213 -19.18 -6.26 0.78
N CYS A 214 -20.19 -5.40 0.88
CA CYS A 214 -21.05 -5.07 -0.27
C CYS A 214 -20.26 -4.42 -1.41
N GLU A 215 -19.28 -3.55 -1.10
CA GLU A 215 -18.42 -2.96 -2.11
C GLU A 215 -17.48 -3.99 -2.76
N MET A 216 -16.93 -4.93 -1.99
CA MET A 216 -16.15 -6.04 -2.55
C MET A 216 -16.97 -6.83 -3.57
N GLU A 217 -18.21 -7.19 -3.22
CA GLU A 217 -19.12 -7.92 -4.14
C GLU A 217 -19.52 -7.08 -5.35
N ARG A 218 -19.79 -5.79 -5.14
CA ARG A 218 -20.10 -4.86 -6.25
C ARG A 218 -18.96 -4.79 -7.26
N LEU A 219 -17.72 -4.90 -6.79
CA LEU A 219 -16.50 -4.92 -7.61
C LEU A 219 -16.22 -6.32 -8.21
N GLY A 220 -17.02 -7.34 -7.89
CA GLY A 220 -16.91 -8.67 -8.47
C GLY A 220 -16.16 -9.68 -7.62
N TYR A 221 -15.89 -9.39 -6.32
CA TYR A 221 -15.19 -10.32 -5.44
C TYR A 221 -16.00 -11.61 -5.24
N GLY A 222 -15.37 -12.75 -5.52
CA GLY A 222 -15.95 -14.08 -5.42
C GLY A 222 -15.18 -15.08 -4.56
N GLY A 223 -14.12 -14.64 -3.85
CA GLY A 223 -13.34 -15.52 -2.97
C GLY A 223 -11.89 -15.74 -3.42
N GLY A 224 -11.18 -14.71 -3.80
CA GLY A 224 -9.73 -14.71 -4.06
C GLY A 224 -8.90 -14.26 -2.85
N SER A 225 -7.69 -13.80 -3.12
CA SER A 225 -6.77 -13.28 -2.10
C SER A 225 -7.23 -11.95 -1.52
N VAL A 226 -7.18 -11.82 -0.22
CA VAL A 226 -7.48 -10.60 0.54
C VAL A 226 -6.34 -10.31 1.51
N ARG A 227 -5.88 -9.07 1.52
CA ARG A 227 -4.89 -8.56 2.47
C ARG A 227 -5.50 -7.40 3.23
N ILE A 228 -5.49 -7.47 4.55
CA ILE A 228 -6.05 -6.44 5.43
C ILE A 228 -4.91 -5.85 6.24
N GLY A 229 -4.84 -4.51 6.26
CA GLY A 229 -3.94 -3.77 7.13
C GLY A 229 -4.71 -2.92 8.11
N HIS A 230 -4.26 -2.83 9.36
CA HIS A 230 -4.88 -2.00 10.39
C HIS A 230 -3.87 -1.11 11.10
N CYS A 231 -4.30 0.09 11.50
CA CYS A 231 -3.55 0.97 12.38
C CYS A 231 -4.20 0.94 13.77
N GLN A 232 -3.60 0.17 14.71
CA GLN A 232 -4.08 -0.01 16.08
C GLN A 232 -5.58 -0.37 16.18
N ASN A 233 -6.07 -1.25 15.29
CA ASN A 233 -7.48 -1.64 15.18
C ASN A 233 -7.64 -3.14 14.88
N GLU A 234 -6.85 -3.95 15.58
CA GLU A 234 -6.78 -5.40 15.35
C GLU A 234 -8.14 -6.09 15.50
N ALA A 235 -8.89 -5.76 16.55
CA ALA A 235 -10.19 -6.40 16.81
C ALA A 235 -11.15 -6.24 15.60
N PHE A 236 -11.28 -5.04 15.07
CA PHE A 236 -12.11 -4.79 13.89
C PHE A 236 -11.60 -5.55 12.66
N ALA A 237 -10.28 -5.59 12.47
CA ALA A 237 -9.67 -6.27 11.33
C ALA A 237 -9.90 -7.80 11.42
N GLN A 238 -9.79 -8.40 12.59
CA GLN A 238 -10.04 -9.83 12.80
C GLN A 238 -11.53 -10.19 12.64
N GLU A 239 -12.44 -9.34 13.10
CA GLU A 239 -13.87 -9.49 12.83
C GLU A 239 -14.15 -9.46 11.33
N LEU A 240 -13.58 -8.50 10.60
CA LEU A 240 -13.72 -8.40 9.14
C LEU A 240 -13.16 -9.64 8.42
N CYS A 241 -11.98 -10.15 8.83
CA CYS A 241 -11.43 -11.41 8.32
C CYS A 241 -12.41 -12.58 8.51
N THR A 242 -13.03 -12.64 9.68
CA THR A 242 -13.99 -13.72 10.01
C THR A 242 -15.23 -13.63 9.12
N GLU A 243 -15.79 -12.44 8.94
CA GLU A 243 -16.95 -12.22 8.08
C GLU A 243 -16.64 -12.55 6.61
N ILE A 244 -15.45 -12.17 6.11
CA ILE A 244 -15.03 -12.52 4.74
C ILE A 244 -14.95 -14.02 4.57
N ARG A 245 -14.29 -14.75 5.48
CA ARG A 245 -14.17 -16.22 5.40
C ARG A 245 -15.50 -16.94 5.52
N GLN A 246 -16.43 -16.42 6.32
CA GLN A 246 -17.77 -16.97 6.43
C GLN A 246 -18.58 -16.81 5.13
N ARG A 247 -18.45 -15.64 4.48
CA ARG A 247 -19.18 -15.32 3.25
C ARG A 247 -18.54 -15.95 2.02
N PHE A 248 -17.20 -16.06 2.02
CA PHE A 248 -16.39 -16.61 0.93
C PHE A 248 -15.41 -17.65 1.46
N PRO A 249 -15.85 -18.91 1.63
CA PRO A 249 -15.04 -19.96 2.25
C PRO A 249 -13.71 -20.27 1.54
N ALA A 250 -13.60 -19.95 0.24
CA ALA A 250 -12.37 -20.13 -0.55
C ALA A 250 -11.38 -18.96 -0.44
N ALA A 251 -11.71 -17.88 0.29
CA ALA A 251 -10.88 -16.71 0.40
C ALA A 251 -9.58 -16.96 1.16
N ASP A 252 -8.42 -16.58 0.58
CA ASP A 252 -7.14 -16.49 1.27
C ASP A 252 -7.02 -15.11 1.95
N VAL A 253 -7.43 -15.03 3.20
CA VAL A 253 -7.46 -13.79 3.97
C VAL A 253 -6.31 -13.72 4.94
N ARG A 254 -5.48 -12.67 4.86
CA ARG A 254 -4.43 -12.35 5.84
C ARG A 254 -4.64 -10.95 6.39
N CYS A 255 -4.23 -10.75 7.65
CA CYS A 255 -4.41 -9.51 8.37
C CYS A 255 -3.15 -9.20 9.18
N ASP A 256 -2.61 -8.01 8.97
CA ASP A 256 -1.37 -7.54 9.59
C ASP A 256 -1.48 -6.07 10.03
N PRO A 257 -0.69 -5.63 11.01
CA PRO A 257 -0.53 -4.21 11.29
C PRO A 257 0.02 -3.45 10.08
N LEU A 258 -0.47 -2.25 9.82
CA LEU A 258 0.09 -1.34 8.84
C LEU A 258 1.48 -0.84 9.29
N ARG A 259 2.40 -0.67 8.32
CA ARG A 259 3.70 -0.07 8.53
C ARG A 259 3.62 1.45 8.57
N GLY A 260 4.78 2.11 8.71
CA GLY A 260 4.89 3.53 9.01
C GLY A 260 4.06 4.46 8.13
N LEU A 261 4.27 4.44 6.79
CA LEU A 261 3.56 5.34 5.89
C LEU A 261 2.05 5.10 5.89
N CYS A 262 1.64 3.84 5.81
CA CYS A 262 0.23 3.51 5.77
C CYS A 262 -0.46 3.80 7.11
N SER A 263 0.20 3.55 8.25
CA SER A 263 -0.30 3.95 9.58
C SER A 263 -0.40 5.46 9.73
N TYR A 264 0.56 6.22 9.18
CA TYR A 264 0.53 7.68 9.20
C TYR A 264 -0.71 8.24 8.50
N TYR A 265 -1.07 7.71 7.32
CA TYR A 265 -2.22 8.20 6.56
C TYR A 265 -3.55 7.55 6.95
N ALA A 266 -3.54 6.30 7.39
CA ALA A 266 -4.74 5.63 7.89
C ALA A 266 -5.15 6.14 9.28
N GLU A 267 -4.20 6.67 10.04
CA GLU A 267 -4.33 7.11 11.42
C GLU A 267 -4.92 6.00 12.33
N ARG A 268 -4.96 6.23 13.62
CA ARG A 268 -5.49 5.24 14.56
C ARG A 268 -6.93 4.88 14.22
N GLY A 269 -7.24 3.59 14.24
CA GLY A 269 -8.57 3.06 13.90
C GLY A 269 -8.76 2.79 12.42
N GLY A 270 -7.80 3.21 11.56
CA GLY A 270 -7.86 3.00 10.13
C GLY A 270 -7.70 1.55 9.72
N ILE A 271 -8.40 1.19 8.65
CA ILE A 271 -8.36 -0.13 7.98
C ILE A 271 -8.10 0.11 6.50
N MET A 272 -7.22 -0.69 5.92
CA MET A 272 -7.00 -0.80 4.48
C MET A 272 -7.20 -2.25 4.07
N LEU A 273 -7.84 -2.49 2.94
CA LEU A 273 -8.17 -3.83 2.45
C LEU A 273 -7.89 -3.91 0.97
N GLY A 274 -6.89 -4.71 0.58
CA GLY A 274 -6.60 -5.09 -0.81
C GLY A 274 -7.23 -6.44 -1.14
N PHE A 275 -7.82 -6.61 -2.32
CA PHE A 275 -8.38 -7.87 -2.79
C PHE A 275 -8.32 -8.01 -4.30
N GLU A 276 -8.38 -9.26 -4.77
CA GLU A 276 -8.42 -9.60 -6.20
C GLU A 276 -9.81 -10.10 -6.62
N THR A 277 -10.19 -9.86 -7.88
CA THR A 277 -11.47 -10.31 -8.48
C THR A 277 -11.26 -11.22 -9.68
#